data_e7282cb7d85180c7fa36ea0537dcb79e
#
_entry.id   e7282cb7d85180c7fa36ea0537dcb79e
#
_cell.length_a   1.000
_cell.length_b   1.000
_cell.length_c   1.000
_cell.angle_alpha   90.00
_cell.angle_beta   90.00
_cell.angle_gamma   90.00
#
_symmetry.space_group_name_H-M   'P 1'
#
loop_
_entity.id
_entity.type
_entity.pdbx_description
1 polymer ?
#
loop_
_entity_poly.entity_id
_entity_poly.type
_entity_poly.pdbx_seq_one_letter_code
_entity_poly.pdbx_strand_id
1 'polypeptide(L)'
;MDIPQKFFRIDPIENVIYIIREISIMERKLFGTNGVRGIANEELTVELALDLGKTIASLREGLIAVGMDTRLSSPMFKSAIIAGILSAGGDVVDVGITPTPSLQYYVKESKANAGVIITASHNPREYNGIKFVNNDGTEFTWEQDAEAERVLMSKLFKKAHWNGVGRVYEDDANRIYIEGVIRKVDVSAIADKEFKVVLDCGNGAATFTSPFILKELNCKTFSINCYPDGRFPARQSEPVEENIWELKEVVKSVKANLGVAHDGDADRATFVDEKGNFVSEDVILALMAKHYVEKNGGGIVVTPVSSSKCVEDVVVEAGGKVIYTAVGSPVVAKVMMETNAVFGGEGNGGLIFPEHLLARDGGMSMAKILELMAIENKPLSELVKDIPKYHMFKTKVECRDKKKLLEGLRSEFENANFTDGARIDFEDGWLLIRPSGTEPIARIFAEAKNEKRAKELLEFGVEKVKKILSGYSEITKFS
;
A
#
# COMPACT_ATOMS: atom_id res chain seq x y z
N MET A 1 36.06 30.32 -32.57
CA MET A 1 34.69 29.85 -32.85
C MET A 1 34.22 29.13 -31.62
N ASP A 2 33.56 29.87 -30.73
CA ASP A 2 33.04 29.34 -29.47
C ASP A 2 31.67 28.70 -29.73
N ILE A 3 31.53 27.42 -29.38
CA ILE A 3 30.25 26.72 -29.37
C ILE A 3 29.69 26.87 -27.96
N PRO A 4 28.52 27.54 -27.78
CA PRO A 4 27.92 27.63 -26.45
C PRO A 4 27.31 26.28 -26.04
N GLN A 5 27.86 25.66 -25.02
CA GLN A 5 27.20 24.54 -24.30
C GLN A 5 25.96 25.10 -23.59
N LYS A 6 24.79 24.94 -24.20
CA LYS A 6 23.51 25.05 -23.49
C LYS A 6 23.33 23.81 -22.62
N PHE A 7 23.63 23.92 -21.36
CA PHE A 7 23.13 22.98 -20.34
C PHE A 7 21.60 23.19 -20.24
N PHE A 8 20.83 22.30 -20.85
CA PHE A 8 19.42 22.15 -20.54
C PHE A 8 19.34 21.63 -19.10
N ARG A 9 18.99 22.50 -18.15
CA ARG A 9 18.47 22.06 -16.86
C ARG A 9 17.11 21.43 -17.14
N ILE A 10 17.08 20.11 -17.24
CA ILE A 10 15.82 19.35 -17.21
C ILE A 10 15.24 19.56 -15.82
N ASP A 11 13.99 20.01 -15.75
CA ASP A 11 13.25 20.12 -14.50
C ASP A 11 13.29 18.75 -13.79
N PRO A 12 13.66 18.66 -12.50
CA PRO A 12 13.66 17.39 -11.76
C PRO A 12 12.32 16.62 -11.89
N ILE A 13 11.22 17.33 -12.06
CA ILE A 13 9.88 16.75 -12.24
C ILE A 13 9.71 16.10 -13.62
N GLU A 14 10.27 16.66 -14.69
CA GLU A 14 10.24 16.05 -16.03
C GLU A 14 11.08 14.77 -16.08
N ASN A 15 12.21 14.72 -15.36
CA ASN A 15 13.02 13.51 -15.22
C ASN A 15 12.27 12.41 -14.46
N VAL A 16 11.55 12.73 -13.37
CA VAL A 16 10.70 11.78 -12.64
C VAL A 16 9.59 11.22 -13.52
N ILE A 17 8.96 12.07 -14.35
CA ILE A 17 7.93 11.64 -15.31
C ILE A 17 8.54 10.74 -16.41
N TYR A 18 9.76 11.00 -16.86
CA TYR A 18 10.46 10.16 -17.85
C TYR A 18 10.81 8.78 -17.27
N ILE A 19 11.31 8.73 -16.05
CA ILE A 19 11.62 7.49 -15.31
C ILE A 19 10.34 6.67 -15.08
N ILE A 20 9.23 7.30 -14.72
CA ILE A 20 7.92 6.64 -14.56
C ILE A 20 7.47 6.01 -15.90
N ARG A 21 7.78 6.62 -17.06
CA ARG A 21 7.45 6.05 -18.37
C ARG A 21 8.24 4.80 -18.75
N GLU A 22 9.51 4.68 -18.34
CA GLU A 22 10.31 3.48 -18.60
C GLU A 22 9.94 2.30 -17.69
N ILE A 23 9.48 2.56 -16.46
CA ILE A 23 9.08 1.55 -15.48
C ILE A 23 7.89 0.69 -15.98
N SER A 24 7.02 1.22 -16.83
CA SER A 24 5.82 0.51 -17.32
C SER A 24 6.11 -0.60 -18.35
N ILE A 25 7.36 -0.82 -18.76
CA ILE A 25 7.72 -1.69 -19.91
C ILE A 25 8.35 -3.01 -19.46
N MET A 26 8.70 -3.20 -18.17
CA MET A 26 9.27 -4.48 -17.73
C MET A 26 8.17 -5.54 -17.54
N GLU A 27 8.16 -6.54 -18.42
CA GLU A 27 7.28 -7.72 -18.30
C GLU A 27 7.68 -8.54 -17.05
N ARG A 28 6.97 -8.34 -15.94
CA ARG A 28 6.99 -9.25 -14.79
C ARG A 28 5.85 -10.24 -14.95
N LYS A 29 6.16 -11.52 -14.80
CA LYS A 29 5.18 -12.62 -14.96
C LYS A 29 4.70 -13.18 -13.63
N LEU A 30 5.60 -13.25 -12.66
CA LEU A 30 5.37 -13.86 -11.36
C LEU A 30 5.14 -12.79 -10.26
N PHE A 31 6.00 -11.76 -10.22
CA PHE A 31 5.83 -10.66 -9.28
C PHE A 31 4.70 -9.73 -9.72
N GLY A 32 3.68 -9.60 -8.87
CA GLY A 32 2.54 -8.71 -9.08
C GLY A 32 2.87 -7.24 -8.80
N THR A 33 1.88 -6.49 -8.34
CA THR A 33 2.08 -5.09 -7.92
C THR A 33 3.00 -5.00 -6.69
N ASN A 34 2.98 -6.03 -5.84
CA ASN A 34 3.76 -6.10 -4.61
C ASN A 34 3.96 -7.58 -4.23
N GLY A 35 5.12 -8.13 -4.58
CA GLY A 35 5.51 -9.51 -4.30
C GLY A 35 4.81 -10.58 -5.15
N VAL A 36 5.11 -11.84 -4.84
CA VAL A 36 4.51 -13.03 -5.43
C VAL A 36 3.31 -13.47 -4.60
N ARG A 37 2.16 -13.72 -5.22
CA ARG A 37 0.95 -14.19 -4.54
C ARG A 37 0.30 -15.32 -5.32
N GLY A 38 -0.40 -16.20 -4.60
CA GLY A 38 -1.18 -17.28 -5.20
C GLY A 38 -1.97 -18.06 -4.16
N ILE A 39 -2.83 -18.97 -4.62
CA ILE A 39 -3.51 -19.94 -3.76
C ILE A 39 -2.43 -20.86 -3.18
N ALA A 40 -2.45 -20.96 -1.85
CA ALA A 40 -1.42 -21.67 -1.09
C ALA A 40 -1.40 -23.17 -1.44
N ASN A 41 -0.20 -23.68 -1.75
CA ASN A 41 0.07 -25.07 -2.15
C ASN A 41 -0.58 -25.51 -3.49
N GLU A 42 -1.05 -24.54 -4.27
CA GLU A 42 -1.54 -24.75 -5.66
C GLU A 42 -0.72 -23.88 -6.63
N GLU A 43 -0.85 -22.56 -6.55
CA GLU A 43 -0.12 -21.59 -7.35
C GLU A 43 1.19 -21.15 -6.66
N LEU A 44 1.14 -20.88 -5.36
CA LEU A 44 2.29 -20.63 -4.51
C LEU A 44 2.67 -21.94 -3.82
N THR A 45 3.75 -22.60 -4.29
CA THR A 45 4.19 -23.91 -3.78
C THR A 45 5.39 -23.78 -2.83
N VAL A 46 5.69 -24.85 -2.09
CA VAL A 46 6.84 -24.92 -1.18
C VAL A 46 8.15 -24.82 -1.97
N GLU A 47 8.23 -25.45 -3.16
CA GLU A 47 9.40 -25.40 -4.05
C GLU A 47 9.65 -23.95 -4.51
N LEU A 48 8.59 -23.23 -4.89
CA LEU A 48 8.70 -21.83 -5.27
C LEU A 48 9.18 -20.96 -4.09
N ALA A 49 8.65 -21.18 -2.90
CA ALA A 49 9.09 -20.49 -1.69
C ALA A 49 10.56 -20.76 -1.37
N LEU A 50 11.00 -22.03 -1.45
CA LEU A 50 12.41 -22.41 -1.28
C LEU A 50 13.32 -21.67 -2.27
N ASP A 51 12.92 -21.60 -3.54
CA ASP A 51 13.68 -20.93 -4.58
C ASP A 51 13.66 -19.42 -4.44
N LEU A 52 12.57 -18.82 -3.94
CA LEU A 52 12.53 -17.39 -3.56
C LEU A 52 13.48 -17.10 -2.39
N GLY A 53 13.60 -18.02 -1.42
CA GLY A 53 14.62 -17.93 -0.35
C GLY A 53 16.04 -17.94 -0.89
N LYS A 54 16.35 -18.82 -1.84
CA LYS A 54 17.64 -18.82 -2.53
C LYS A 54 17.87 -17.56 -3.37
N THR A 55 16.81 -17.05 -3.99
CA THR A 55 16.85 -15.83 -4.81
C THR A 55 17.27 -14.63 -3.97
N ILE A 56 16.60 -14.37 -2.86
CA ILE A 56 16.90 -13.21 -2.02
C ILE A 56 18.34 -13.31 -1.45
N ALA A 57 18.77 -14.47 -0.99
CA ALA A 57 20.13 -14.67 -0.49
C ALA A 57 21.19 -14.58 -1.60
N SER A 58 20.82 -14.83 -2.86
CA SER A 58 21.72 -14.61 -4.00
C SER A 58 21.87 -13.13 -4.36
N LEU A 59 20.83 -12.33 -4.14
CA LEU A 59 20.79 -10.90 -4.43
C LEU A 59 21.31 -10.04 -3.27
N ARG A 60 21.12 -10.51 -2.04
CA ARG A 60 21.49 -9.78 -0.80
C ARG A 60 22.29 -10.70 0.11
N GLU A 61 23.55 -10.37 0.30
CA GLU A 61 24.43 -11.13 1.20
C GLU A 61 24.21 -10.72 2.65
N GLY A 62 24.45 -11.64 3.58
CA GLY A 62 24.45 -11.39 5.02
C GLY A 62 23.15 -11.81 5.69
N LEU A 63 22.70 -10.99 6.64
CA LEU A 63 21.57 -11.29 7.51
C LEU A 63 20.25 -10.88 6.83
N ILE A 64 19.29 -11.80 6.79
CA ILE A 64 17.94 -11.58 6.20
C ILE A 64 16.89 -11.78 7.28
N ALA A 65 16.05 -10.76 7.52
CA ALA A 65 14.93 -10.85 8.45
C ALA A 65 13.75 -11.59 7.77
N VAL A 66 13.16 -12.54 8.48
CA VAL A 66 12.01 -13.32 7.96
C VAL A 66 10.86 -13.26 8.95
N GLY A 67 9.72 -12.75 8.50
CA GLY A 67 8.49 -12.69 9.27
C GLY A 67 7.30 -13.22 8.50
N MET A 68 6.16 -13.40 9.17
CA MET A 68 4.93 -13.90 8.56
C MET A 68 3.69 -13.28 9.19
N ASP A 69 2.56 -13.30 8.45
CA ASP A 69 1.24 -13.03 9.00
C ASP A 69 0.63 -14.27 9.69
N THR A 70 -0.65 -14.18 10.07
CA THR A 70 -1.35 -15.23 10.81
C THR A 70 -1.88 -16.38 9.94
N ARG A 71 -1.79 -16.33 8.60
CA ARG A 71 -2.36 -17.33 7.67
C ARG A 71 -1.88 -18.73 7.99
N LEU A 72 -2.78 -19.72 7.87
CA LEU A 72 -2.48 -21.12 8.20
C LEU A 72 -1.29 -21.69 7.41
N SER A 73 -1.11 -21.23 6.17
CA SER A 73 0.00 -21.67 5.32
C SER A 73 1.32 -20.93 5.55
N SER A 74 1.32 -19.81 6.30
CA SER A 74 2.50 -18.97 6.50
C SER A 74 3.67 -19.72 7.18
N PRO A 75 3.47 -20.58 8.21
CA PRO A 75 4.57 -21.35 8.82
C PRO A 75 5.27 -22.29 7.83
N MET A 76 4.52 -22.92 6.92
CA MET A 76 5.07 -23.79 5.88
C MET A 76 5.99 -23.03 4.93
N PHE A 77 5.50 -21.89 4.41
CA PHE A 77 6.29 -21.06 3.50
C PHE A 77 7.49 -20.40 4.19
N LYS A 78 7.34 -19.97 5.45
CA LYS A 78 8.46 -19.44 6.25
C LYS A 78 9.58 -20.48 6.37
N SER A 79 9.25 -21.73 6.67
CA SER A 79 10.23 -22.80 6.77
C SER A 79 10.98 -23.05 5.46
N ALA A 80 10.26 -23.00 4.32
CA ALA A 80 10.86 -23.17 2.99
C ALA A 80 11.79 -21.99 2.62
N ILE A 81 11.36 -20.75 2.87
CA ILE A 81 12.18 -19.53 2.68
C ILE A 81 13.46 -19.60 3.50
N ILE A 82 13.36 -19.93 4.81
CA ILE A 82 14.52 -20.05 5.69
C ILE A 82 15.48 -21.11 5.14
N ALA A 83 15.01 -22.30 4.77
CA ALA A 83 15.85 -23.35 4.21
C ALA A 83 16.55 -22.88 2.91
N GLY A 84 15.83 -22.14 2.06
CA GLY A 84 16.39 -21.54 0.84
C GLY A 84 17.53 -20.58 1.13
N ILE A 85 17.32 -19.63 2.07
CA ILE A 85 18.33 -18.64 2.46
C ILE A 85 19.58 -19.30 3.03
N LEU A 86 19.40 -20.21 3.99
CA LEU A 86 20.52 -20.94 4.64
C LEU A 86 21.33 -21.73 3.62
N SER A 87 20.68 -22.40 2.66
CA SER A 87 21.34 -23.21 1.61
C SER A 87 22.19 -22.37 0.66
N ALA A 88 21.87 -21.09 0.52
CA ALA A 88 22.63 -20.13 -0.28
C ALA A 88 23.74 -19.42 0.54
N GLY A 89 23.84 -19.68 1.84
CA GLY A 89 24.85 -19.12 2.74
C GLY A 89 24.46 -17.81 3.43
N GLY A 90 23.19 -17.38 3.33
CA GLY A 90 22.65 -16.25 4.06
C GLY A 90 22.27 -16.64 5.51
N ASP A 91 22.49 -15.76 6.46
CA ASP A 91 21.99 -15.90 7.82
C ASP A 91 20.54 -15.38 7.91
N VAL A 92 19.76 -15.92 8.83
CA VAL A 92 18.36 -15.54 9.05
C VAL A 92 18.15 -15.03 10.46
N VAL A 93 17.41 -13.93 10.60
CA VAL A 93 16.73 -13.59 11.84
C VAL A 93 15.22 -13.84 11.68
N ASP A 94 14.70 -14.83 12.38
CA ASP A 94 13.26 -15.15 12.44
C ASP A 94 12.59 -14.22 13.46
N VAL A 95 11.69 -13.37 12.99
CA VAL A 95 10.94 -12.42 13.83
C VAL A 95 9.50 -12.87 14.11
N GLY A 96 9.17 -14.11 13.74
CA GLY A 96 7.88 -14.74 14.06
C GLY A 96 6.69 -14.15 13.29
N ILE A 97 5.54 -14.06 13.97
CA ILE A 97 4.34 -13.40 13.45
C ILE A 97 4.48 -11.90 13.69
N THR A 98 4.39 -11.13 12.60
CA THR A 98 4.61 -9.69 12.65
C THR A 98 3.82 -8.99 11.53
N PRO A 99 3.32 -7.76 11.73
CA PRO A 99 2.86 -6.90 10.65
C PRO A 99 3.94 -6.62 9.61
N THR A 100 3.51 -6.43 8.37
CA THR A 100 4.42 -6.01 7.29
C THR A 100 5.24 -4.75 7.68
N PRO A 101 4.64 -3.63 8.15
CA PRO A 101 5.43 -2.46 8.56
C PRO A 101 6.34 -2.71 9.76
N SER A 102 6.00 -3.64 10.65
CA SER A 102 6.87 -4.00 11.77
C SER A 102 8.15 -4.69 11.29
N LEU A 103 8.06 -5.66 10.35
CA LEU A 103 9.23 -6.26 9.73
C LEU A 103 10.06 -5.21 8.98
N GLN A 104 9.41 -4.34 8.20
CA GLN A 104 10.08 -3.30 7.42
C GLN A 104 10.84 -2.32 8.31
N TYR A 105 10.21 -1.88 9.40
CA TYR A 105 10.85 -1.03 10.40
C TYR A 105 12.01 -1.74 11.10
N TYR A 106 11.85 -3.01 11.45
CA TYR A 106 12.92 -3.83 12.02
C TYR A 106 14.13 -3.92 11.07
N VAL A 107 13.92 -4.18 9.77
CA VAL A 107 14.99 -4.23 8.78
C VAL A 107 15.73 -2.91 8.71
N LYS A 108 15.01 -1.79 8.69
CA LYS A 108 15.57 -0.44 8.67
C LYS A 108 16.44 -0.11 9.90
N GLU A 109 16.00 -0.52 11.09
CA GLU A 109 16.64 -0.16 12.36
C GLU A 109 17.71 -1.18 12.80
N SER A 110 17.75 -2.38 12.18
CA SER A 110 18.68 -3.45 12.52
C SER A 110 19.88 -3.52 11.56
N LYS A 111 20.64 -4.61 11.65
CA LYS A 111 21.74 -4.93 10.72
C LYS A 111 21.32 -5.87 9.59
N ALA A 112 20.01 -6.09 9.41
CA ALA A 112 19.53 -6.92 8.33
C ALA A 112 19.79 -6.27 6.96
N ASN A 113 20.31 -7.04 6.01
CA ASN A 113 20.62 -6.58 4.66
C ASN A 113 19.39 -6.63 3.75
N ALA A 114 18.37 -7.38 4.17
CA ALA A 114 17.07 -7.50 3.50
C ALA A 114 16.02 -8.08 4.45
N GLY A 115 14.76 -8.03 4.03
CA GLY A 115 13.66 -8.72 4.70
C GLY A 115 12.84 -9.57 3.75
N VAL A 116 12.15 -10.55 4.30
CA VAL A 116 11.12 -11.35 3.61
C VAL A 116 9.90 -11.43 4.50
N ILE A 117 8.75 -10.98 4.01
CA ILE A 117 7.47 -11.14 4.70
C ILE A 117 6.57 -12.12 3.95
N ILE A 118 6.06 -13.11 4.68
CA ILE A 118 5.12 -14.11 4.17
C ILE A 118 3.71 -13.65 4.51
N THR A 119 3.01 -13.12 3.51
CA THR A 119 1.65 -12.59 3.64
C THR A 119 0.99 -12.37 2.28
N ALA A 120 -0.31 -12.50 2.21
CA ALA A 120 -1.12 -12.03 1.09
C ALA A 120 -1.98 -10.79 1.44
N SER A 121 -1.64 -10.07 2.54
CA SER A 121 -2.33 -8.83 2.98
C SER A 121 -3.86 -9.06 3.08
N HIS A 122 -4.63 -8.37 2.27
CA HIS A 122 -6.10 -8.38 2.25
C HIS A 122 -6.74 -9.50 1.41
N ASN A 123 -5.95 -10.33 0.71
CA ASN A 123 -6.49 -11.44 -0.09
C ASN A 123 -7.25 -12.44 0.79
N PRO A 124 -8.21 -13.21 0.22
CA PRO A 124 -8.89 -14.30 0.91
C PRO A 124 -7.95 -15.29 1.60
N ARG A 125 -8.47 -16.04 2.56
CA ARG A 125 -7.70 -16.90 3.48
C ARG A 125 -6.91 -18.03 2.81
N GLU A 126 -7.36 -18.49 1.64
CA GLU A 126 -6.70 -19.53 0.83
C GLU A 126 -5.44 -19.02 0.12
N TYR A 127 -5.29 -17.70 -0.05
CA TYR A 127 -4.10 -17.09 -0.64
C TYR A 127 -2.96 -16.96 0.37
N ASN A 128 -1.73 -16.97 -0.15
CA ASN A 128 -0.57 -16.45 0.57
C ASN A 128 0.35 -15.71 -0.42
N GLY A 129 1.42 -15.12 0.09
CA GLY A 129 2.37 -14.36 -0.72
C GLY A 129 3.73 -14.23 -0.05
N ILE A 130 4.69 -13.76 -0.83
CA ILE A 130 6.06 -13.52 -0.39
C ILE A 130 6.49 -12.18 -0.99
N LYS A 131 6.89 -11.25 -0.12
CA LYS A 131 7.39 -9.92 -0.49
C LYS A 131 8.83 -9.76 -0.02
N PHE A 132 9.65 -9.07 -0.79
CA PHE A 132 11.01 -8.71 -0.43
C PHE A 132 11.10 -7.26 0.05
N VAL A 133 11.97 -7.03 1.02
CA VAL A 133 12.20 -5.74 1.67
C VAL A 133 13.68 -5.37 1.57
N ASN A 134 13.97 -4.13 1.19
CA ASN A 134 15.31 -3.57 1.16
C ASN A 134 15.82 -3.26 2.58
N ASN A 135 17.13 -3.08 2.71
CA ASN A 135 17.78 -2.77 4.00
C ASN A 135 17.37 -1.42 4.62
N ASP A 136 16.73 -0.54 3.86
CA ASP A 136 16.15 0.72 4.33
C ASP A 136 14.67 0.58 4.76
N GLY A 137 14.12 -0.64 4.72
CA GLY A 137 12.74 -0.96 5.07
C GLY A 137 11.74 -0.77 3.92
N THR A 138 12.15 -0.27 2.76
CA THR A 138 11.26 -0.13 1.61
C THR A 138 10.98 -1.49 0.96
N GLU A 139 9.84 -1.62 0.30
CA GLU A 139 9.55 -2.77 -0.54
C GLU A 139 10.46 -2.78 -1.78
N PHE A 140 10.72 -3.97 -2.35
CA PHE A 140 11.43 -4.02 -3.62
C PHE A 140 10.71 -3.21 -4.69
N THR A 141 11.47 -2.44 -5.46
CA THR A 141 10.94 -1.74 -6.65
C THR A 141 10.62 -2.74 -7.76
N TRP A 142 9.86 -2.30 -8.75
CA TRP A 142 9.53 -3.16 -9.89
C TRP A 142 10.77 -3.63 -10.68
N GLU A 143 11.83 -2.83 -10.72
CA GLU A 143 13.11 -3.21 -11.32
C GLU A 143 13.81 -4.30 -10.51
N GLN A 144 13.78 -4.21 -9.18
CA GLN A 144 14.34 -5.20 -8.28
C GLN A 144 13.52 -6.51 -8.31
N ASP A 145 12.20 -6.42 -8.40
CA ASP A 145 11.33 -7.58 -8.62
C ASP A 145 11.65 -8.29 -9.95
N ALA A 146 11.87 -7.52 -11.04
CA ALA A 146 12.27 -8.10 -12.33
C ALA A 146 13.66 -8.74 -12.28
N GLU A 147 14.59 -8.18 -11.50
CA GLU A 147 15.90 -8.80 -11.25
C GLU A 147 15.75 -10.10 -10.46
N ALA A 148 14.93 -10.10 -9.40
CA ALA A 148 14.63 -11.29 -8.62
C ALA A 148 13.98 -12.39 -9.50
N GLU A 149 13.05 -12.02 -10.37
CA GLU A 149 12.42 -12.97 -11.31
C GLU A 149 13.44 -13.58 -12.29
N ARG A 150 14.38 -12.79 -12.79
CA ARG A 150 15.47 -13.31 -13.66
C ARG A 150 16.34 -14.33 -12.94
N VAL A 151 16.76 -14.05 -11.70
CA VAL A 151 17.54 -15.00 -10.88
C VAL A 151 16.73 -16.26 -10.61
N LEU A 152 15.46 -16.12 -10.23
CA LEU A 152 14.55 -17.24 -9.99
C LEU A 152 14.39 -18.13 -11.22
N MET A 153 14.14 -17.54 -12.39
CA MET A 153 13.92 -18.29 -13.64
C MET A 153 15.18 -18.95 -14.16
N SER A 154 16.34 -18.33 -13.98
CA SER A 154 17.63 -18.91 -14.37
C SER A 154 18.04 -20.10 -13.52
N LYS A 155 17.50 -20.23 -12.29
CA LYS A 155 17.91 -21.21 -11.27
C LYS A 155 19.41 -21.14 -10.91
N LEU A 156 20.08 -20.03 -11.25
CA LEU A 156 21.51 -19.81 -10.95
C LEU A 156 21.66 -19.19 -9.55
N PHE A 157 21.26 -19.95 -8.54
CA PHE A 157 21.37 -19.53 -7.15
C PHE A 157 22.78 -19.69 -6.60
N LYS A 158 23.15 -18.83 -5.67
CA LYS A 158 24.30 -19.12 -4.80
C LYS A 158 24.09 -20.44 -4.07
N LYS A 159 25.16 -21.15 -3.84
CA LYS A 159 25.14 -22.43 -3.12
C LYS A 159 26.31 -22.43 -2.14
N ALA A 160 25.98 -22.49 -0.88
CA ALA A 160 26.99 -22.60 0.16
C ALA A 160 27.72 -23.94 0.14
N HIS A 161 28.98 -23.94 0.47
CA HIS A 161 29.68 -25.16 0.82
C HIS A 161 29.14 -25.67 2.18
N TRP A 162 29.31 -26.96 2.48
CA TRP A 162 28.74 -27.59 3.68
C TRP A 162 29.07 -26.87 5.00
N ASN A 163 30.22 -26.23 5.11
CA ASN A 163 30.69 -25.48 6.26
C ASN A 163 30.38 -23.98 6.20
N GLY A 164 29.74 -23.51 5.16
CA GLY A 164 29.30 -22.12 4.92
C GLY A 164 27.77 -21.98 4.88
N VAL A 165 27.04 -23.01 5.30
CA VAL A 165 25.56 -22.92 5.45
C VAL A 165 25.23 -21.89 6.53
N GLY A 166 24.23 -21.05 6.27
CA GLY A 166 23.80 -19.97 7.17
C GLY A 166 23.20 -20.46 8.48
N ARG A 167 22.96 -19.55 9.40
CA ARG A 167 22.39 -19.80 10.76
C ARG A 167 21.08 -19.05 10.93
N VAL A 168 20.26 -19.55 11.86
CA VAL A 168 19.02 -18.89 12.28
C VAL A 168 19.21 -18.27 13.67
N TYR A 169 18.79 -17.04 13.80
CA TYR A 169 18.67 -16.27 15.03
C TYR A 169 17.21 -15.89 15.23
N GLU A 170 16.82 -15.47 16.42
CA GLU A 170 15.49 -14.97 16.75
C GLU A 170 15.59 -13.56 17.33
N ASP A 171 14.61 -12.69 17.02
CA ASP A 171 14.49 -11.35 17.61
C ASP A 171 13.02 -10.90 17.62
N ASP A 172 12.71 -9.82 18.36
CA ASP A 172 11.38 -9.27 18.52
C ASP A 172 11.20 -7.96 17.72
N ALA A 173 10.83 -8.10 16.45
CA ALA A 173 10.53 -6.96 15.58
C ALA A 173 9.34 -6.14 16.09
N ASN A 174 8.34 -6.79 16.71
CA ASN A 174 7.12 -6.12 17.17
C ASN A 174 7.43 -5.11 18.28
N ARG A 175 8.27 -5.48 19.24
CA ARG A 175 8.70 -4.57 20.31
C ARG A 175 9.44 -3.35 19.73
N ILE A 176 10.41 -3.58 18.83
CA ILE A 176 11.21 -2.50 18.21
C ILE A 176 10.30 -1.54 17.42
N TYR A 177 9.31 -2.08 16.70
CA TYR A 177 8.34 -1.30 15.93
C TYR A 177 7.42 -0.47 16.85
N ILE A 178 6.86 -1.08 17.92
CA ILE A 178 6.02 -0.36 18.89
C ILE A 178 6.78 0.83 19.47
N GLU A 179 8.01 0.63 19.95
CA GLU A 179 8.88 1.70 20.43
C GLU A 179 9.13 2.77 19.36
N GLY A 180 9.27 2.34 18.08
CA GLY A 180 9.44 3.22 16.93
C GLY A 180 8.24 4.14 16.70
N VAL A 181 7.02 3.59 16.72
CA VAL A 181 5.77 4.35 16.59
C VAL A 181 5.62 5.35 17.74
N ILE A 182 5.83 4.91 18.98
CA ILE A 182 5.70 5.75 20.18
C ILE A 182 6.65 6.95 20.15
N ARG A 183 7.88 6.77 19.63
CA ARG A 183 8.84 7.89 19.48
C ARG A 183 8.43 8.95 18.45
N LYS A 184 7.42 8.69 17.62
CA LYS A 184 7.01 9.56 16.49
C LYS A 184 5.69 10.28 16.72
N VAL A 185 5.11 10.18 17.91
CA VAL A 185 3.84 10.84 18.29
C VAL A 185 3.98 11.58 19.62
N ASP A 186 3.16 12.58 19.84
CA ASP A 186 3.04 13.25 21.14
C ASP A 186 2.21 12.40 22.11
N VAL A 187 2.90 11.51 22.82
CA VAL A 187 2.29 10.61 23.80
C VAL A 187 1.53 11.38 24.88
N SER A 188 2.06 12.52 25.34
CA SER A 188 1.41 13.32 26.41
C SER A 188 0.08 13.87 25.93
N ALA A 189 0.05 14.48 24.75
CA ALA A 189 -1.18 15.02 24.18
C ALA A 189 -2.26 13.95 23.99
N ILE A 190 -1.89 12.73 23.56
CA ILE A 190 -2.83 11.62 23.40
C ILE A 190 -3.30 11.11 24.76
N ALA A 191 -2.35 10.85 25.68
CA ALA A 191 -2.63 10.26 26.99
C ALA A 191 -3.58 11.13 27.84
N ASP A 192 -3.46 12.46 27.76
CA ASP A 192 -4.32 13.42 28.47
C ASP A 192 -5.80 13.35 28.03
N LYS A 193 -6.09 12.77 26.86
CA LYS A 193 -7.46 12.63 26.35
C LYS A 193 -8.15 11.36 26.82
N GLU A 194 -7.42 10.37 27.32
CA GLU A 194 -7.96 9.07 27.74
C GLU A 194 -8.92 8.46 26.71
N PHE A 195 -8.52 8.50 25.41
CA PHE A 195 -9.37 8.05 24.31
C PHE A 195 -9.86 6.61 24.52
N LYS A 196 -11.16 6.40 24.27
CA LYS A 196 -11.75 5.08 24.12
C LYS A 196 -11.65 4.67 22.66
N VAL A 197 -10.96 3.57 22.37
CA VAL A 197 -10.74 3.08 21.00
C VAL A 197 -11.30 1.67 20.90
N VAL A 198 -12.13 1.41 19.88
CA VAL A 198 -12.46 0.05 19.48
C VAL A 198 -11.48 -0.37 18.40
N LEU A 199 -10.74 -1.45 18.66
CA LEU A 199 -9.73 -1.99 17.76
C LEU A 199 -10.16 -3.33 17.19
N ASP A 200 -10.25 -3.43 15.87
CA ASP A 200 -10.48 -4.67 15.12
C ASP A 200 -9.20 -5.10 14.40
N CYS A 201 -8.51 -6.10 14.94
CA CYS A 201 -7.31 -6.67 14.32
C CYS A 201 -7.62 -7.65 13.17
N GLY A 202 -8.90 -7.96 12.90
CA GLY A 202 -9.31 -8.89 11.84
C GLY A 202 -8.66 -10.27 11.92
N ASN A 203 -8.31 -10.77 13.12
CA ASN A 203 -7.54 -12.00 13.36
C ASN A 203 -6.13 -11.99 12.73
N GLY A 204 -5.66 -10.84 12.27
CA GLY A 204 -4.39 -10.64 11.57
C GLY A 204 -3.20 -10.31 12.47
N ALA A 205 -2.11 -9.91 11.83
CA ALA A 205 -0.82 -9.65 12.48
C ALA A 205 -0.84 -8.42 13.40
N ALA A 206 -1.77 -7.46 13.19
CA ALA A 206 -1.97 -6.29 14.07
C ALA A 206 -2.16 -6.66 15.55
N THR A 207 -2.63 -7.88 15.84
CA THR A 207 -2.80 -8.43 17.20
C THR A 207 -1.52 -8.32 18.04
N PHE A 208 -0.36 -8.35 17.41
CA PHE A 208 0.94 -8.33 18.09
C PHE A 208 1.52 -6.91 18.26
N THR A 209 0.89 -5.88 17.72
CA THR A 209 1.42 -4.50 17.78
C THR A 209 0.36 -3.48 18.23
N SER A 210 -0.76 -3.35 17.52
CA SER A 210 -1.72 -2.27 17.72
C SER A 210 -2.35 -2.18 19.12
N PRO A 211 -2.70 -3.32 19.80
CA PRO A 211 -3.17 -3.24 21.19
C PRO A 211 -2.11 -2.67 22.14
N PHE A 212 -0.84 -2.98 21.91
CA PHE A 212 0.28 -2.51 22.73
C PHE A 212 0.59 -1.02 22.43
N ILE A 213 0.52 -0.57 21.20
CA ILE A 213 0.63 0.86 20.83
C ILE A 213 -0.46 1.65 21.59
N LEU A 214 -1.72 1.22 21.54
CA LEU A 214 -2.81 1.88 22.26
C LEU A 214 -2.61 1.89 23.76
N LYS A 215 -2.04 0.84 24.33
CA LYS A 215 -1.69 0.76 25.75
C LYS A 215 -0.62 1.80 26.14
N GLU A 216 0.47 1.90 25.35
CA GLU A 216 1.54 2.89 25.57
C GLU A 216 1.03 4.33 25.42
N LEU A 217 -0.01 4.54 24.59
CA LEU A 217 -0.69 5.83 24.41
C LEU A 217 -1.78 6.12 25.47
N ASN A 218 -1.88 5.28 26.52
CA ASN A 218 -2.88 5.39 27.61
C ASN A 218 -4.34 5.40 27.08
N CYS A 219 -4.62 4.71 25.98
CA CYS A 219 -5.97 4.59 25.43
C CYS A 219 -6.74 3.44 26.13
N LYS A 220 -8.02 3.67 26.43
CA LYS A 220 -8.93 2.61 26.85
C LYS A 220 -9.38 1.80 25.65
N THR A 221 -8.81 0.61 25.47
CA THR A 221 -9.03 -0.22 24.29
C THR A 221 -10.14 -1.25 24.50
N PHE A 222 -11.06 -1.32 23.52
CA PHE A 222 -12.05 -2.39 23.37
C PHE A 222 -11.65 -3.22 22.16
N SER A 223 -11.00 -4.36 22.40
CA SER A 223 -10.47 -5.21 21.33
C SER A 223 -11.54 -6.18 20.82
N ILE A 224 -11.76 -6.21 19.50
CA ILE A 224 -12.52 -7.23 18.81
C ILE A 224 -11.62 -7.92 17.79
N ASN A 225 -11.78 -9.23 17.61
CA ASN A 225 -11.01 -10.02 16.65
C ASN A 225 -9.48 -9.89 16.80
N CYS A 226 -9.00 -9.50 17.99
CA CYS A 226 -7.59 -9.32 18.32
C CYS A 226 -7.00 -10.61 18.93
N TYR A 227 -7.17 -11.73 18.24
CA TYR A 227 -6.46 -12.98 18.44
C TYR A 227 -6.05 -13.55 17.08
N PRO A 228 -4.86 -14.15 16.96
CA PRO A 228 -4.36 -14.61 15.67
C PRO A 228 -5.11 -15.87 15.23
N ASP A 229 -5.76 -15.83 14.06
CA ASP A 229 -6.40 -16.99 13.45
C ASP A 229 -6.38 -16.87 11.91
N GLY A 230 -5.53 -17.64 11.26
CA GLY A 230 -5.35 -17.63 9.81
C GLY A 230 -6.56 -18.11 8.99
N ARG A 231 -7.66 -18.50 9.64
CA ARG A 231 -8.95 -18.78 8.99
C ARG A 231 -9.78 -17.51 8.79
N PHE A 232 -9.40 -16.40 9.43
CA PHE A 232 -10.12 -15.13 9.44
C PHE A 232 -11.63 -15.29 9.69
N PRO A 233 -12.03 -15.90 10.84
CA PRO A 233 -13.41 -16.30 11.08
C PRO A 233 -14.36 -15.11 11.31
N ALA A 234 -13.84 -13.97 11.75
CA ALA A 234 -14.65 -12.82 12.12
C ALA A 234 -15.14 -12.02 10.90
N ARG A 235 -14.25 -11.78 9.95
CA ARG A 235 -14.53 -11.07 8.71
C ARG A 235 -13.49 -11.38 7.64
N GLN A 236 -13.77 -10.96 6.41
CA GLN A 236 -12.73 -10.96 5.36
C GLN A 236 -11.58 -10.05 5.77
N SER A 237 -10.38 -10.39 5.29
CA SER A 237 -9.15 -9.69 5.67
C SER A 237 -9.13 -8.21 5.24
N GLU A 238 -9.82 -7.85 4.16
CA GLU A 238 -9.92 -6.46 3.70
C GLU A 238 -10.91 -5.66 4.55
N PRO A 239 -10.51 -4.55 5.23
CA PRO A 239 -11.35 -3.79 6.15
C PRO A 239 -12.19 -2.72 5.43
N VAL A 240 -12.91 -3.11 4.36
CA VAL A 240 -13.87 -2.23 3.67
C VAL A 240 -15.15 -2.06 4.50
N GLU A 241 -15.95 -1.04 4.20
CA GLU A 241 -17.13 -0.68 4.99
C GLU A 241 -18.08 -1.85 5.25
N GLU A 242 -18.30 -2.70 4.23
CA GLU A 242 -19.18 -3.86 4.30
C GLU A 242 -18.68 -4.93 5.28
N ASN A 243 -17.37 -5.02 5.49
CA ASN A 243 -16.74 -6.03 6.34
C ASN A 243 -16.60 -5.60 7.80
N ILE A 244 -16.76 -4.31 8.13
CA ILE A 244 -16.51 -3.76 9.47
C ILE A 244 -17.78 -3.33 10.22
N TRP A 245 -18.93 -3.94 9.89
CA TRP A 245 -20.20 -3.61 10.52
C TRP A 245 -20.17 -3.78 12.05
N GLU A 246 -19.50 -4.83 12.55
CA GLU A 246 -19.35 -5.11 13.98
C GLU A 246 -18.58 -3.97 14.68
N LEU A 247 -17.48 -3.50 14.10
CA LEU A 247 -16.73 -2.37 14.60
C LEU A 247 -17.62 -1.12 14.74
N LYS A 248 -18.43 -0.82 13.71
CA LYS A 248 -19.36 0.33 13.72
C LYS A 248 -20.36 0.25 14.87
N GLU A 249 -20.92 -0.93 15.13
CA GLU A 249 -21.90 -1.13 16.20
C GLU A 249 -21.25 -1.11 17.60
N VAL A 250 -20.05 -1.67 17.76
CA VAL A 250 -19.34 -1.64 19.05
C VAL A 250 -18.93 -0.20 19.40
N VAL A 251 -18.44 0.60 18.42
CA VAL A 251 -18.11 2.01 18.62
C VAL A 251 -19.30 2.77 19.24
N LYS A 252 -20.51 2.61 18.67
CA LYS A 252 -21.73 3.23 19.18
C LYS A 252 -22.07 2.73 20.59
N SER A 253 -22.01 1.41 20.79
CA SER A 253 -22.44 0.77 22.03
C SER A 253 -21.59 1.18 23.24
N VAL A 254 -20.26 1.27 23.07
CA VAL A 254 -19.34 1.66 24.15
C VAL A 254 -19.08 3.16 24.19
N LYS A 255 -19.66 3.92 23.25
CA LYS A 255 -19.42 5.35 23.07
C LYS A 255 -17.91 5.63 22.96
N ALA A 256 -17.27 4.93 22.02
CA ALA A 256 -15.85 5.13 21.75
C ALA A 256 -15.59 6.44 21.00
N ASN A 257 -14.38 6.96 21.13
CA ASN A 257 -13.95 8.16 20.40
C ASN A 257 -13.53 7.82 18.96
N LEU A 258 -13.08 6.56 18.74
CA LEU A 258 -12.56 6.11 17.47
C LEU A 258 -12.72 4.58 17.34
N GLY A 259 -13.06 4.12 16.14
CA GLY A 259 -12.93 2.73 15.72
C GLY A 259 -11.81 2.59 14.71
N VAL A 260 -11.01 1.53 14.83
CA VAL A 260 -9.89 1.23 13.90
C VAL A 260 -9.96 -0.22 13.49
N ALA A 261 -9.85 -0.50 12.18
CA ALA A 261 -9.71 -1.86 11.66
C ALA A 261 -8.46 -1.98 10.80
N HIS A 262 -7.74 -3.10 10.93
CA HIS A 262 -6.57 -3.44 10.12
C HIS A 262 -6.88 -4.56 9.14
N ASP A 263 -6.11 -4.62 8.04
CA ASP A 263 -6.08 -5.79 7.17
C ASP A 263 -5.15 -6.89 7.73
N GLY A 264 -4.97 -7.99 7.00
CA GLY A 264 -4.32 -9.19 7.52
C GLY A 264 -2.87 -9.01 7.96
N ASP A 265 -2.11 -8.14 7.30
CA ASP A 265 -0.71 -7.82 7.61
C ASP A 265 -0.52 -6.39 8.14
N ALA A 266 -1.61 -5.69 8.42
CA ALA A 266 -1.67 -4.40 9.08
C ALA A 266 -0.84 -3.28 8.42
N ASP A 267 -0.64 -3.36 7.10
CA ASP A 267 -0.07 -2.25 6.34
C ASP A 267 -1.14 -1.17 6.04
N ARG A 268 -2.42 -1.46 6.38
CA ARG A 268 -3.57 -0.55 6.24
C ARG A 268 -4.31 -0.37 7.55
N ALA A 269 -4.96 0.80 7.66
CA ALA A 269 -5.94 1.07 8.70
C ALA A 269 -7.15 1.79 8.10
N THR A 270 -8.35 1.38 8.49
CA THR A 270 -9.61 2.10 8.22
C THR A 270 -10.23 2.58 9.52
N PHE A 271 -11.02 3.63 9.43
CA PHE A 271 -11.48 4.36 10.60
C PHE A 271 -13.00 4.51 10.65
N VAL A 272 -13.52 4.45 11.87
CA VAL A 272 -14.93 4.71 12.20
C VAL A 272 -14.95 5.86 13.20
N ASP A 273 -15.76 6.90 12.92
CA ASP A 273 -15.90 8.05 13.78
C ASP A 273 -16.66 7.73 15.08
N GLU A 274 -16.71 8.66 16.00
CA GLU A 274 -17.41 8.54 17.31
C GLU A 274 -18.92 8.34 17.18
N LYS A 275 -19.51 8.55 15.99
CA LYS A 275 -20.93 8.32 15.68
C LYS A 275 -21.18 6.93 15.08
N GLY A 276 -20.09 6.15 14.85
CA GLY A 276 -20.15 4.85 14.21
C GLY A 276 -20.27 4.91 12.68
N ASN A 277 -19.88 6.02 12.06
CA ASN A 277 -19.83 6.13 10.61
C ASN A 277 -18.45 5.72 10.11
N PHE A 278 -18.43 4.95 9.03
CA PHE A 278 -17.20 4.69 8.28
C PHE A 278 -16.67 6.00 7.67
N VAL A 279 -15.38 6.25 7.81
CA VAL A 279 -14.70 7.38 7.16
C VAL A 279 -13.89 6.81 5.99
N SER A 280 -14.24 7.22 4.77
CA SER A 280 -13.57 6.75 3.55
C SER A 280 -12.05 6.93 3.64
N GLU A 281 -11.32 5.96 3.13
CA GLU A 281 -9.86 5.94 3.14
C GLU A 281 -9.27 7.14 2.37
N ASP A 282 -9.91 7.58 1.28
CA ASP A 282 -9.52 8.79 0.55
C ASP A 282 -9.70 10.06 1.40
N VAL A 283 -10.72 10.11 2.25
CA VAL A 283 -10.96 11.23 3.17
C VAL A 283 -9.90 11.25 4.28
N ILE A 284 -9.51 10.09 4.80
CA ILE A 284 -8.41 9.98 5.78
C ILE A 284 -7.08 10.37 5.14
N LEU A 285 -6.81 9.92 3.91
CA LEU A 285 -5.63 10.30 3.14
C LEU A 285 -5.59 11.83 2.94
N ALA A 286 -6.71 12.45 2.56
CA ALA A 286 -6.84 13.89 2.38
C ALA A 286 -6.63 14.67 3.68
N LEU A 287 -7.23 14.22 4.80
CA LEU A 287 -7.05 14.81 6.12
C LEU A 287 -5.58 14.84 6.54
N MET A 288 -4.91 13.69 6.43
CA MET A 288 -3.51 13.58 6.83
C MET A 288 -2.59 14.33 5.87
N ALA A 289 -2.87 14.31 4.57
CA ALA A 289 -2.13 15.09 3.57
C ALA A 289 -2.19 16.59 3.86
N LYS A 290 -3.39 17.12 4.12
CA LYS A 290 -3.57 18.52 4.54
C LYS A 290 -2.76 18.84 5.80
N HIS A 291 -2.89 18.02 6.84
CA HIS A 291 -2.16 18.21 8.10
C HIS A 291 -0.64 18.27 7.90
N TYR A 292 -0.08 17.34 7.10
CA TYR A 292 1.36 17.31 6.86
C TYR A 292 1.85 18.49 6.02
N VAL A 293 1.08 18.93 5.03
CA VAL A 293 1.38 20.13 4.24
C VAL A 293 1.36 21.38 5.11
N GLU A 294 0.33 21.58 5.93
CA GLU A 294 0.22 22.70 6.86
C GLU A 294 1.36 22.71 7.89
N LYS A 295 1.66 21.56 8.50
CA LYS A 295 2.74 21.39 9.47
C LYS A 295 4.12 21.74 8.91
N ASN A 296 4.35 21.48 7.62
CA ASN A 296 5.62 21.73 6.95
C ASN A 296 5.67 23.10 6.23
N GLY A 297 4.59 23.87 6.24
CA GLY A 297 4.50 25.14 5.51
C GLY A 297 4.50 24.98 4.00
N GLY A 298 3.95 23.88 3.49
CA GLY A 298 3.95 23.43 2.10
C GLY A 298 4.55 22.04 1.93
N GLY A 299 4.81 21.64 0.71
CA GLY A 299 5.48 20.37 0.41
C GLY A 299 4.78 19.52 -0.64
N ILE A 300 5.37 18.36 -0.90
CA ILE A 300 4.86 17.41 -1.90
C ILE A 300 4.16 16.27 -1.18
N VAL A 301 2.97 15.92 -1.68
CA VAL A 301 2.23 14.71 -1.34
C VAL A 301 2.24 13.77 -2.53
N VAL A 302 2.50 12.49 -2.31
CA VAL A 302 2.55 11.48 -3.38
C VAL A 302 1.43 10.46 -3.20
N THR A 303 0.64 10.24 -4.26
CA THR A 303 -0.48 9.29 -4.25
C THR A 303 -0.72 8.72 -5.65
N PRO A 304 -1.36 7.53 -5.80
CA PRO A 304 -1.68 6.98 -7.12
C PRO A 304 -2.71 7.80 -7.89
N VAL A 305 -2.68 7.66 -9.23
CA VAL A 305 -3.70 8.26 -10.13
C VAL A 305 -5.14 7.80 -9.84
N SER A 306 -5.32 6.77 -9.04
CA SER A 306 -6.64 6.26 -8.63
C SER A 306 -7.21 6.90 -7.36
N SER A 307 -6.46 7.79 -6.72
CA SER A 307 -6.91 8.48 -5.50
C SER A 307 -7.91 9.58 -5.83
N SER A 308 -8.79 9.85 -4.87
CA SER A 308 -9.82 10.88 -4.98
C SER A 308 -9.23 12.28 -5.18
N LYS A 309 -9.96 13.10 -5.93
CA LYS A 309 -9.59 14.51 -6.13
C LYS A 309 -9.62 15.34 -4.83
N CYS A 310 -10.35 14.89 -3.82
CA CYS A 310 -10.37 15.57 -2.52
C CYS A 310 -8.96 15.71 -1.92
N VAL A 311 -8.05 14.76 -2.21
CA VAL A 311 -6.64 14.84 -1.77
C VAL A 311 -5.94 16.02 -2.41
N GLU A 312 -6.06 16.19 -3.73
CA GLU A 312 -5.45 17.30 -4.45
C GLU A 312 -6.04 18.65 -4.01
N ASP A 313 -7.37 18.71 -3.88
CA ASP A 313 -8.06 19.94 -3.49
C ASP A 313 -7.52 20.47 -2.15
N VAL A 314 -7.45 19.63 -1.11
CA VAL A 314 -6.98 20.07 0.22
C VAL A 314 -5.47 20.33 0.27
N VAL A 315 -4.67 19.59 -0.48
CA VAL A 315 -3.21 19.79 -0.57
C VAL A 315 -2.89 21.13 -1.23
N VAL A 316 -3.58 21.46 -2.33
CA VAL A 316 -3.40 22.73 -3.02
C VAL A 316 -3.89 23.90 -2.17
N GLU A 317 -5.04 23.76 -1.50
CA GLU A 317 -5.56 24.76 -0.56
C GLU A 317 -4.56 25.02 0.59
N ALA A 318 -3.89 23.98 1.09
CA ALA A 318 -2.86 24.10 2.14
C ALA A 318 -1.50 24.61 1.63
N GLY A 319 -1.36 24.94 0.34
CA GLY A 319 -0.12 25.44 -0.28
C GLY A 319 0.88 24.35 -0.68
N GLY A 320 0.46 23.10 -0.78
CA GLY A 320 1.27 21.97 -1.23
C GLY A 320 1.04 21.62 -2.71
N LYS A 321 1.65 20.51 -3.13
CA LYS A 321 1.55 19.95 -4.47
C LYS A 321 1.36 18.44 -4.40
N VAL A 322 0.48 17.89 -5.26
CA VAL A 322 0.33 16.44 -5.43
C VAL A 322 1.15 15.95 -6.64
N ILE A 323 1.85 14.84 -6.45
CA ILE A 323 2.44 14.05 -7.54
C ILE A 323 1.70 12.73 -7.63
N TYR A 324 1.15 12.45 -8.81
CA TYR A 324 0.45 11.21 -9.10
C TYR A 324 1.40 10.13 -9.63
N THR A 325 1.26 8.90 -9.11
CA THR A 325 2.03 7.73 -9.52
C THR A 325 1.16 6.64 -10.14
N ALA A 326 1.80 5.61 -10.68
CA ALA A 326 1.12 4.34 -10.89
C ALA A 326 0.67 3.73 -9.55
N VAL A 327 -0.35 2.87 -9.59
CA VAL A 327 -0.88 2.16 -8.41
C VAL A 327 0.13 1.14 -7.90
N GLY A 328 0.44 1.23 -6.62
CA GLY A 328 1.33 0.30 -5.91
C GLY A 328 2.25 1.02 -4.93
N SER A 329 2.25 0.56 -3.68
CA SER A 329 3.04 1.16 -2.59
C SER A 329 4.54 1.29 -2.90
N PRO A 330 5.23 0.33 -3.59
CA PRO A 330 6.63 0.51 -3.93
C PRO A 330 6.89 1.70 -4.85
N VAL A 331 5.94 2.00 -5.77
CA VAL A 331 6.07 3.14 -6.68
C VAL A 331 5.85 4.46 -5.95
N VAL A 332 4.84 4.50 -5.08
CA VAL A 332 4.56 5.68 -4.22
C VAL A 332 5.78 5.97 -3.35
N ALA A 333 6.31 4.98 -2.64
CA ALA A 333 7.47 5.12 -1.76
C ALA A 333 8.72 5.60 -2.52
N LYS A 334 8.99 5.04 -3.71
CA LYS A 334 10.11 5.45 -4.58
C LYS A 334 10.01 6.94 -4.94
N VAL A 335 8.84 7.38 -5.43
CA VAL A 335 8.62 8.80 -5.80
C VAL A 335 8.68 9.72 -4.58
N MET A 336 8.17 9.28 -3.42
CA MET A 336 8.32 10.03 -2.16
C MET A 336 9.79 10.26 -1.81
N MET A 337 10.63 9.23 -1.95
CA MET A 337 12.06 9.31 -1.69
C MET A 337 12.76 10.27 -2.66
N GLU A 338 12.47 10.14 -3.97
CA GLU A 338 13.08 10.97 -5.02
C GLU A 338 12.69 12.45 -4.93
N THR A 339 11.49 12.75 -4.40
CA THR A 339 10.94 14.11 -4.31
C THR A 339 11.04 14.72 -2.91
N ASN A 340 11.55 13.99 -1.92
CA ASN A 340 11.51 14.36 -0.51
C ASN A 340 10.08 14.76 -0.07
N ALA A 341 9.09 13.97 -0.44
CA ALA A 341 7.70 14.22 -0.13
C ALA A 341 7.45 14.23 1.38
N VAL A 342 6.62 15.16 1.84
CA VAL A 342 6.29 15.31 3.27
C VAL A 342 5.29 14.25 3.74
N PHE A 343 4.52 13.67 2.82
CA PHE A 343 3.51 12.65 3.09
C PHE A 343 3.13 11.91 1.81
N GLY A 344 2.61 10.70 1.96
CA GLY A 344 2.05 9.94 0.85
C GLY A 344 1.14 8.82 1.31
N GLY A 345 0.56 8.11 0.35
CA GLY A 345 -0.32 6.97 0.63
C GLY A 345 -1.25 6.64 -0.52
N GLU A 346 -2.09 5.66 -0.30
CA GLU A 346 -3.08 5.17 -1.25
C GLU A 346 -4.49 5.24 -0.64
N GLY A 347 -5.50 5.53 -1.46
CA GLY A 347 -6.92 5.56 -1.06
C GLY A 347 -7.51 4.17 -0.75
N ASN A 348 -6.73 3.33 -0.07
CA ASN A 348 -7.08 1.99 0.41
C ASN A 348 -6.70 1.79 1.89
N GLY A 349 -6.47 2.87 2.63
CA GLY A 349 -6.06 2.86 4.03
C GLY A 349 -4.56 2.73 4.28
N GLY A 350 -3.74 2.70 3.25
CA GLY A 350 -2.28 2.60 3.35
C GLY A 350 -1.61 3.96 3.33
N LEU A 351 -1.34 4.56 4.49
CA LEU A 351 -0.63 5.83 4.63
C LEU A 351 0.86 5.62 4.84
N ILE A 352 1.69 6.56 4.35
CA ILE A 352 3.14 6.50 4.39
C ILE A 352 3.69 7.75 5.10
N PHE A 353 4.46 7.54 6.16
CA PHE A 353 5.04 8.57 7.02
C PHE A 353 6.56 8.57 6.90
N PRO A 354 7.17 9.46 6.08
CA PRO A 354 8.60 9.39 5.78
C PRO A 354 9.51 9.57 6.99
N GLU A 355 9.04 10.27 8.04
CA GLU A 355 9.77 10.41 9.29
C GLU A 355 9.85 9.11 10.12
N HIS A 356 9.04 8.11 9.78
CA HIS A 356 9.04 6.79 10.40
C HIS A 356 9.53 5.72 9.41
N LEU A 357 8.75 5.48 8.36
CA LEU A 357 9.00 4.45 7.38
C LEU A 357 8.47 4.87 6.00
N LEU A 358 9.24 4.63 4.93
CA LEU A 358 8.80 4.82 3.55
C LEU A 358 8.04 3.58 3.03
N ALA A 359 7.03 3.18 3.79
CA ALA A 359 6.09 2.11 3.45
C ALA A 359 4.75 2.36 4.14
N ARG A 360 3.71 1.70 3.67
CA ARG A 360 2.37 1.80 4.29
C ARG A 360 2.41 1.26 5.71
N ASP A 361 1.74 1.96 6.62
CA ASP A 361 1.81 1.66 8.04
C ASP A 361 0.48 1.93 8.76
N GLY A 362 -0.27 0.84 9.02
CA GLY A 362 -1.58 0.93 9.69
C GLY A 362 -1.46 1.30 11.17
N GLY A 363 -0.43 0.81 11.87
CA GLY A 363 -0.22 1.11 13.29
C GLY A 363 0.19 2.58 13.50
N MET A 364 1.09 3.11 12.65
CA MET A 364 1.43 4.52 12.65
C MET A 364 0.23 5.38 12.25
N SER A 365 -0.58 4.96 11.26
CA SER A 365 -1.80 5.66 10.86
C SER A 365 -2.75 5.82 12.05
N MET A 366 -2.98 4.75 12.82
CA MET A 366 -3.80 4.78 14.04
C MET A 366 -3.25 5.79 15.06
N ALA A 367 -1.96 5.75 15.33
CA ALA A 367 -1.32 6.64 16.31
C ALA A 367 -1.36 8.11 15.86
N LYS A 368 -1.16 8.39 14.56
CA LYS A 368 -1.19 9.76 13.99
C LYS A 368 -2.60 10.36 13.95
N ILE A 369 -3.64 9.57 13.71
CA ILE A 369 -5.02 10.04 13.79
C ILE A 369 -5.36 10.40 15.25
N LEU A 370 -4.95 9.58 16.23
CA LEU A 370 -5.15 9.92 17.65
C LEU A 370 -4.37 11.18 18.05
N GLU A 371 -3.14 11.35 17.56
CA GLU A 371 -2.35 12.57 17.78
C GLU A 371 -3.06 13.81 17.22
N LEU A 372 -3.55 13.73 15.99
CA LEU A 372 -4.27 14.83 15.35
C LEU A 372 -5.56 15.18 16.11
N MET A 373 -6.36 14.17 16.50
CA MET A 373 -7.56 14.38 17.33
C MET A 373 -7.23 15.02 18.66
N ALA A 374 -6.09 14.66 19.28
CA ALA A 374 -5.66 15.22 20.56
C ALA A 374 -5.22 16.68 20.45
N ILE A 375 -4.39 17.01 19.47
CA ILE A 375 -3.84 18.35 19.21
C ILE A 375 -4.97 19.33 18.83
N GLU A 376 -5.83 18.95 17.90
CA GLU A 376 -6.96 19.77 17.46
C GLU A 376 -8.10 19.84 18.49
N ASN A 377 -8.09 18.94 19.46
CA ASN A 377 -9.17 18.76 20.44
C ASN A 377 -10.54 18.58 19.78
N LYS A 378 -10.60 17.81 18.70
CA LYS A 378 -11.81 17.56 17.90
C LYS A 378 -12.02 16.06 17.68
N PRO A 379 -13.28 15.59 17.63
CA PRO A 379 -13.59 14.24 17.19
C PRO A 379 -13.31 14.08 15.68
N LEU A 380 -13.13 12.82 15.24
CA LEU A 380 -12.81 12.55 13.83
C LEU A 380 -13.88 13.10 12.87
N SER A 381 -15.17 12.99 13.23
CA SER A 381 -16.26 13.51 12.39
C SER A 381 -16.21 15.02 12.14
N GLU A 382 -15.59 15.79 13.06
CA GLU A 382 -15.38 17.24 12.87
C GLU A 382 -14.14 17.51 12.02
N LEU A 383 -13.06 16.74 12.21
CA LEU A 383 -11.82 16.90 11.44
C LEU A 383 -12.02 16.67 9.95
N VAL A 384 -12.88 15.72 9.58
CA VAL A 384 -13.16 15.39 8.18
C VAL A 384 -14.30 16.20 7.57
N LYS A 385 -14.97 17.06 8.34
CA LYS A 385 -16.19 17.77 7.91
C LYS A 385 -15.96 18.65 6.69
N ASP A 386 -14.82 19.32 6.64
CA ASP A 386 -14.47 20.29 5.61
C ASP A 386 -13.71 19.68 4.43
N ILE A 387 -13.45 18.37 4.44
CA ILE A 387 -12.89 17.67 3.29
C ILE A 387 -13.93 17.62 2.17
N PRO A 388 -13.60 18.02 0.94
CA PRO A 388 -14.52 18.00 -0.18
C PRO A 388 -15.07 16.59 -0.44
N LYS A 389 -16.39 16.49 -0.60
CA LYS A 389 -17.08 15.21 -0.85
C LYS A 389 -17.14 14.92 -2.33
N TYR A 390 -16.71 13.72 -2.68
CA TYR A 390 -16.81 13.17 -4.02
C TYR A 390 -17.50 11.80 -3.98
N HIS A 391 -18.14 11.43 -5.10
CA HIS A 391 -18.75 10.12 -5.27
C HIS A 391 -17.91 9.33 -6.28
N MET A 392 -17.31 8.24 -5.81
CA MET A 392 -16.48 7.36 -6.64
C MET A 392 -17.18 6.03 -6.89
N PHE A 393 -17.22 5.61 -8.16
CA PHE A 393 -17.67 4.30 -8.57
C PHE A 393 -16.57 3.54 -9.30
N LYS A 394 -16.55 2.22 -9.09
CA LYS A 394 -15.53 1.32 -9.64
C LYS A 394 -16.20 0.14 -10.33
N THR A 395 -15.68 -0.27 -11.47
CA THR A 395 -16.10 -1.49 -12.15
C THR A 395 -14.94 -2.16 -12.88
N LYS A 396 -15.18 -3.34 -13.41
CA LYS A 396 -14.21 -4.08 -14.23
C LYS A 396 -14.86 -4.60 -15.50
N VAL A 397 -14.10 -4.61 -16.59
CA VAL A 397 -14.50 -5.11 -17.90
C VAL A 397 -13.45 -6.10 -18.39
N GLU A 398 -13.87 -7.20 -19.02
CA GLU A 398 -12.92 -8.15 -19.63
C GLU A 398 -12.03 -7.43 -20.67
N CYS A 399 -10.73 -7.64 -20.58
CA CYS A 399 -9.73 -7.05 -21.44
C CYS A 399 -8.55 -8.02 -21.64
N ARG A 400 -8.61 -8.79 -22.70
CA ARG A 400 -7.54 -9.73 -23.08
C ARG A 400 -6.41 -9.03 -23.82
N ASP A 401 -6.73 -8.02 -24.64
CA ASP A 401 -5.75 -7.25 -25.42
C ASP A 401 -5.51 -5.88 -24.76
N LYS A 402 -4.64 -5.90 -23.74
CA LYS A 402 -4.25 -4.71 -22.97
C LYS A 402 -3.53 -3.66 -23.85
N LYS A 403 -2.73 -4.13 -24.83
CA LYS A 403 -1.98 -3.25 -25.74
C LYS A 403 -2.93 -2.48 -26.63
N LYS A 404 -3.88 -3.16 -27.28
CA LYS A 404 -4.93 -2.55 -28.11
C LYS A 404 -5.73 -1.50 -27.30
N LEU A 405 -6.07 -1.84 -26.04
CA LEU A 405 -6.77 -0.88 -25.17
C LEU A 405 -5.93 0.38 -24.94
N LEU A 406 -4.66 0.27 -24.56
CA LEU A 406 -3.79 1.41 -24.28
C LEU A 406 -3.54 2.26 -25.54
N GLU A 407 -3.33 1.65 -26.70
CA GLU A 407 -3.18 2.34 -27.98
C GLU A 407 -4.46 3.10 -28.37
N GLY A 408 -5.63 2.47 -28.19
CA GLY A 408 -6.92 3.12 -28.45
C GLY A 408 -7.20 4.28 -27.50
N LEU A 409 -6.89 4.13 -26.22
CA LEU A 409 -7.03 5.23 -25.26
C LEU A 409 -6.10 6.41 -25.58
N ARG A 410 -4.85 6.15 -26.01
CA ARG A 410 -3.92 7.22 -26.45
C ARG A 410 -4.41 7.96 -27.67
N SER A 411 -5.02 7.24 -28.63
CA SER A 411 -5.58 7.85 -29.84
C SER A 411 -6.83 8.68 -29.57
N GLU A 412 -7.62 8.32 -28.53
CA GLU A 412 -8.91 8.97 -28.26
C GLU A 412 -8.80 10.12 -27.25
N PHE A 413 -7.82 10.08 -26.35
CA PHE A 413 -7.65 11.04 -25.25
C PHE A 413 -6.22 11.62 -25.21
N GLU A 414 -5.88 12.50 -26.13
CA GLU A 414 -4.52 13.06 -26.26
C GLU A 414 -4.00 13.75 -24.98
N ASN A 415 -4.91 14.38 -24.20
CA ASN A 415 -4.57 15.12 -22.98
C ASN A 415 -4.72 14.31 -21.69
N ALA A 416 -4.94 13.00 -21.75
CA ALA A 416 -5.07 12.17 -20.56
C ALA A 416 -3.70 11.96 -19.87
N ASN A 417 -3.75 11.77 -18.55
CA ASN A 417 -2.58 11.33 -17.80
C ASN A 417 -2.40 9.81 -17.98
N PHE A 418 -1.30 9.41 -18.63
CA PHE A 418 -0.97 8.01 -18.94
C PHE A 418 0.04 7.39 -17.94
N THR A 419 0.09 7.86 -16.73
CA THR A 419 0.97 7.31 -15.68
C THR A 419 0.64 5.85 -15.36
N ASP A 420 -0.66 5.48 -15.30
CA ASP A 420 -1.11 4.08 -15.15
C ASP A 420 -2.48 3.91 -15.81
N GLY A 421 -2.49 3.49 -17.07
CA GLY A 421 -3.68 3.52 -17.91
C GLY A 421 -3.91 4.89 -18.49
N ALA A 422 -5.16 5.37 -18.48
CA ALA A 422 -5.53 6.72 -18.92
C ALA A 422 -6.45 7.36 -17.88
N ARG A 423 -5.98 8.40 -17.18
CA ARG A 423 -6.82 9.28 -16.36
C ARG A 423 -7.20 10.50 -17.16
N ILE A 424 -8.48 10.68 -17.33
CA ILE A 424 -9.09 11.80 -18.05
C ILE A 424 -9.77 12.68 -17.01
N ASP A 425 -9.28 13.90 -16.84
CA ASP A 425 -9.88 14.88 -15.94
C ASP A 425 -10.90 15.73 -16.72
N PHE A 426 -12.09 15.89 -16.14
CA PHE A 426 -13.17 16.76 -16.60
C PHE A 426 -13.36 17.91 -15.62
N GLU A 427 -14.08 18.95 -15.99
CA GLU A 427 -14.35 20.09 -15.11
C GLU A 427 -15.08 19.67 -13.81
N ASP A 428 -15.93 18.65 -13.90
CA ASP A 428 -16.84 18.20 -12.83
C ASP A 428 -16.50 16.81 -12.24
N GLY A 429 -15.40 16.16 -12.70
CA GLY A 429 -14.99 14.84 -12.25
C GLY A 429 -13.82 14.27 -13.03
N TRP A 430 -13.51 12.99 -12.85
CA TRP A 430 -12.47 12.29 -13.61
C TRP A 430 -12.86 10.83 -13.88
N LEU A 431 -12.23 10.25 -14.89
CA LEU A 431 -12.36 8.87 -15.32
C LEU A 431 -10.97 8.25 -15.45
N LEU A 432 -10.73 7.09 -14.84
CA LEU A 432 -9.52 6.30 -15.02
C LEU A 432 -9.88 4.96 -15.66
N ILE A 433 -9.24 4.64 -16.77
CA ILE A 433 -9.30 3.34 -17.43
C ILE A 433 -7.92 2.71 -17.39
N ARG A 434 -7.79 1.60 -16.68
CA ARG A 434 -6.50 1.00 -16.36
C ARG A 434 -6.53 -0.52 -16.61
N PRO A 435 -5.68 -1.08 -17.52
CA PRO A 435 -5.52 -2.52 -17.63
C PRO A 435 -4.94 -3.11 -16.34
N SER A 436 -5.46 -4.25 -15.89
CA SER A 436 -4.87 -4.96 -14.76
C SER A 436 -3.50 -5.56 -15.14
N GLY A 437 -2.50 -5.46 -14.26
CA GLY A 437 -1.18 -6.09 -14.46
C GLY A 437 -1.27 -7.62 -14.51
N THR A 438 -2.13 -8.23 -13.70
CA THR A 438 -2.17 -9.68 -13.44
C THR A 438 -3.40 -10.39 -14.04
N GLU A 439 -4.54 -9.70 -14.18
CA GLU A 439 -5.81 -10.28 -14.64
C GLU A 439 -6.13 -9.83 -16.08
N PRO A 440 -6.92 -10.58 -16.86
CA PRO A 440 -7.36 -10.19 -18.20
C PRO A 440 -8.56 -9.22 -18.16
N ILE A 441 -8.45 -8.15 -17.39
CA ILE A 441 -9.48 -7.12 -17.21
C ILE A 441 -8.90 -5.71 -17.31
N ALA A 442 -9.76 -4.75 -17.62
CA ALA A 442 -9.56 -3.34 -17.37
C ALA A 442 -10.40 -2.90 -16.17
N ARG A 443 -9.81 -2.16 -15.26
CA ARG A 443 -10.47 -1.53 -14.12
C ARG A 443 -10.83 -0.12 -14.51
N ILE A 444 -12.06 0.28 -14.22
CA ILE A 444 -12.60 1.60 -14.53
C ILE A 444 -13.03 2.25 -13.23
N PHE A 445 -12.54 3.45 -13.00
CA PHE A 445 -12.88 4.29 -11.86
C PHE A 445 -13.47 5.58 -12.40
N ALA A 446 -14.54 6.05 -11.80
CA ALA A 446 -15.10 7.36 -12.14
C ALA A 446 -15.49 8.09 -10.85
N GLU A 447 -15.15 9.35 -10.79
CA GLU A 447 -15.45 10.20 -9.63
C GLU A 447 -15.99 11.55 -10.08
N ALA A 448 -16.97 12.08 -9.34
CA ALA A 448 -17.49 13.43 -9.52
C ALA A 448 -18.07 13.97 -8.20
N LYS A 449 -18.29 15.30 -8.13
CA LYS A 449 -19.00 15.93 -7.00
C LYS A 449 -20.47 15.50 -6.91
N ASN A 450 -21.05 15.08 -8.03
CA ASN A 450 -22.43 14.62 -8.12
C ASN A 450 -22.47 13.13 -8.42
N GLU A 451 -23.27 12.37 -7.66
CA GLU A 451 -23.37 10.92 -7.79
C GLU A 451 -23.85 10.47 -9.18
N LYS A 452 -24.85 11.18 -9.75
CA LYS A 452 -25.36 10.88 -11.09
C LYS A 452 -24.25 11.04 -12.15
N ARG A 453 -23.49 12.12 -12.03
CA ARG A 453 -22.38 12.40 -12.94
C ARG A 453 -21.27 11.35 -12.85
N ALA A 454 -20.94 10.90 -11.66
CA ALA A 454 -19.95 9.84 -11.48
C ALA A 454 -20.40 8.51 -12.13
N LYS A 455 -21.70 8.18 -12.05
CA LYS A 455 -22.28 7.01 -12.74
C LYS A 455 -22.23 7.18 -14.27
N GLU A 456 -22.59 8.35 -14.79
CA GLU A 456 -22.50 8.66 -16.24
C GLU A 456 -21.05 8.52 -16.76
N LEU A 457 -20.06 9.01 -16.02
CA LEU A 457 -18.65 8.86 -16.37
C LEU A 457 -18.21 7.38 -16.34
N LEU A 458 -18.69 6.61 -15.38
CA LEU A 458 -18.40 5.17 -15.30
C LEU A 458 -18.95 4.43 -16.52
N GLU A 459 -20.23 4.68 -16.89
CA GLU A 459 -20.87 4.09 -18.04
C GLU A 459 -20.14 4.48 -19.33
N PHE A 460 -19.81 5.75 -19.50
CA PHE A 460 -18.98 6.24 -20.60
C PHE A 460 -17.65 5.50 -20.71
N GLY A 461 -16.95 5.29 -19.58
CA GLY A 461 -15.70 4.53 -19.56
C GLY A 461 -15.87 3.07 -19.99
N VAL A 462 -16.95 2.42 -19.55
CA VAL A 462 -17.29 1.03 -19.96
C VAL A 462 -17.55 0.95 -21.45
N GLU A 463 -18.32 1.88 -22.02
CA GLU A 463 -18.59 1.94 -23.46
C GLU A 463 -17.32 2.16 -24.27
N LYS A 464 -16.44 3.06 -23.83
CA LYS A 464 -15.15 3.32 -24.47
C LYS A 464 -14.27 2.08 -24.53
N VAL A 465 -14.12 1.37 -23.41
CA VAL A 465 -13.36 0.11 -23.36
C VAL A 465 -13.94 -0.92 -24.34
N LYS A 466 -15.26 -1.12 -24.35
CA LYS A 466 -15.94 -2.05 -25.25
C LYS A 466 -15.73 -1.66 -26.73
N LYS A 467 -15.88 -0.37 -27.06
CA LYS A 467 -15.70 0.14 -28.43
C LYS A 467 -14.26 -0.08 -28.93
N ILE A 468 -13.25 0.27 -28.12
CA ILE A 468 -11.84 0.08 -28.48
C ILE A 468 -11.52 -1.41 -28.70
N LEU A 469 -11.99 -2.29 -27.81
CA LEU A 469 -11.68 -3.72 -27.88
C LEU A 469 -12.40 -4.42 -29.03
N SER A 470 -13.65 -4.03 -29.37
CA SER A 470 -14.42 -4.61 -30.47
C SER A 470 -13.89 -4.22 -31.87
N GLY A 471 -13.16 -3.12 -31.97
CA GLY A 471 -12.64 -2.62 -33.27
C GLY A 471 -13.69 -1.92 -34.15
N TYR A 472 -14.86 -1.57 -33.62
CA TYR A 472 -15.82 -0.74 -34.30
C TYR A 472 -15.35 0.73 -34.30
N SER A 473 -14.62 1.14 -35.33
CA SER A 473 -14.50 2.56 -35.68
C SER A 473 -15.81 2.97 -36.36
N GLU A 474 -16.61 3.83 -35.72
CA GLU A 474 -17.57 4.63 -36.50
C GLU A 474 -16.76 5.54 -37.43
N ILE A 475 -16.72 5.16 -38.71
CA ILE A 475 -16.40 6.12 -39.76
C ILE A 475 -17.57 7.09 -39.77
N THR A 476 -17.46 8.18 -39.03
CA THR A 476 -18.35 9.34 -39.19
C THR A 476 -18.05 9.91 -40.57
N LYS A 477 -18.86 9.51 -41.54
CA LYS A 477 -18.98 10.23 -42.81
C LYS A 477 -19.59 11.61 -42.50
N PHE A 478 -18.74 12.61 -42.40
CA PHE A 478 -19.20 13.98 -42.66
C PHE A 478 -19.41 14.11 -44.15
N SER A 479 -20.68 14.18 -44.56
CA SER A 479 -21.12 14.72 -45.86
C SER A 479 -21.58 16.15 -45.67
#